data_7b73140d792928bd1b1812ff6d40efba
#
_entry.id   7b73140d792928bd1b1812ff6d40efba
#
_cell.length_a   1.000
_cell.length_b   1.000
_cell.length_c   1.000
_cell.angle_alpha   90.00
_cell.angle_beta   90.00
_cell.angle_gamma   90.00
#
_symmetry.space_group_name_H-M   'P 1'
#
loop_
_entity.id
_entity.type
_entity.pdbx_description
1 polymer ?
#
loop_
_entity_poly.entity_id
_entity_poly.type
_entity_poly.pdbx_seq_one_letter_code
_entity_poly.pdbx_strand_id
1 'polypeptide(L)'
;KASEPYFETRGVVIAWKDLQNPEVIDWVDIMHRNGINTVSVFGHDYGSPEYAEMKQGLIDEGFAFEYEEHAMSWLLPRDLFAEHPEYFRMDENGNRVTDGNGCPSCEEGLKVIMSNVPAFVEKHKPSNHKYYTWLWDGGDICHCEKCKNYNVADQGLIFENHIIKALKEIDPEAQLAHLAYHNSTPAPSVVKPEEGIFLEFAPFFRRWDKPLSDKEAIRDGQFWSHGYYLQMLEDNLKVFPVETAQVLEYWLDISLQSGWKFPQKKIRFYEDVYLDDLKTYASYGIKHITTYACW
;
A
#
# COMPACT_ATOMS: atom_id res chain seq x y z
N LYS A 1 -4.39 -35.57 -1.20
CA LYS A 1 -4.95 -34.25 -0.85
C LYS A 1 -3.88 -33.23 -1.18
N ALA A 2 -4.17 -32.23 -2.02
CA ALA A 2 -3.29 -31.10 -2.18
C ALA A 2 -3.15 -30.45 -0.78
N SER A 3 -1.91 -30.14 -0.38
CA SER A 3 -1.68 -29.37 0.85
C SER A 3 -2.28 -27.98 0.68
N GLU A 4 -2.86 -27.42 1.73
CA GLU A 4 -3.28 -26.04 1.73
C GLU A 4 -2.07 -25.13 1.44
N PRO A 5 -2.26 -24.07 0.63
CA PRO A 5 -1.17 -23.12 0.36
C PRO A 5 -0.68 -22.50 1.67
N TYR A 6 0.64 -22.26 1.75
CA TYR A 6 1.23 -21.61 2.92
C TYR A 6 0.71 -20.16 3.08
N PHE A 7 0.63 -19.41 1.98
CA PHE A 7 0.14 -18.04 2.00
C PHE A 7 -1.38 -18.02 1.91
N GLU A 8 -2.01 -17.35 2.88
CA GLU A 8 -3.46 -17.18 2.97
C GLU A 8 -3.94 -16.14 1.94
N THR A 9 -3.25 -15.00 1.83
CA THR A 9 -3.45 -14.04 0.74
C THR A 9 -2.39 -14.24 -0.33
N ARG A 10 -2.86 -14.40 -1.56
CA ARG A 10 -2.05 -14.49 -2.80
C ARG A 10 -2.70 -13.56 -3.81
N GLY A 11 -2.23 -12.30 -3.84
CA GLY A 11 -2.92 -11.24 -4.53
C GLY A 11 -2.11 -10.58 -5.63
N VAL A 12 -2.82 -9.95 -6.54
CA VAL A 12 -2.27 -9.02 -7.53
C VAL A 12 -2.85 -7.64 -7.33
N VAL A 13 -2.02 -6.63 -7.53
CA VAL A 13 -2.41 -5.22 -7.55
C VAL A 13 -2.30 -4.75 -9.00
N ILE A 14 -3.42 -4.40 -9.60
CA ILE A 14 -3.52 -4.14 -11.04
C ILE A 14 -4.29 -2.85 -11.31
N ALA A 15 -3.88 -2.12 -12.36
CA ALA A 15 -4.65 -0.97 -12.79
C ALA A 15 -6.03 -1.43 -13.30
N TRP A 16 -7.07 -0.79 -12.80
CA TRP A 16 -8.44 -1.14 -13.15
C TRP A 16 -8.70 -1.24 -14.67
N LYS A 17 -8.14 -0.31 -15.45
CA LYS A 17 -8.29 -0.32 -16.91
C LYS A 17 -7.58 -1.47 -17.62
N ASP A 18 -6.61 -2.11 -16.97
CA ASP A 18 -5.94 -3.28 -17.54
C ASP A 18 -6.82 -4.52 -17.41
N LEU A 19 -7.66 -4.59 -16.38
CA LEU A 19 -8.70 -5.62 -16.25
C LEU A 19 -9.82 -5.48 -17.29
N GLN A 20 -10.04 -4.28 -17.81
CA GLN A 20 -11.08 -4.02 -18.81
C GLN A 20 -10.69 -4.43 -20.25
N ASN A 21 -9.47 -4.86 -20.50
CA ASN A 21 -9.05 -5.20 -21.85
C ASN A 21 -9.36 -6.67 -22.20
N PRO A 22 -10.58 -6.98 -22.73
CA PRO A 22 -11.01 -8.35 -22.97
C PRO A 22 -10.31 -9.02 -24.17
N GLU A 23 -9.60 -8.24 -24.99
CA GLU A 23 -8.95 -8.77 -26.19
C GLU A 23 -7.69 -9.57 -25.89
N VAL A 24 -7.16 -9.43 -24.66
CA VAL A 24 -5.82 -9.94 -24.37
C VAL A 24 -5.86 -11.19 -23.50
N ILE A 25 -6.67 -11.24 -22.46
CA ILE A 25 -6.52 -12.32 -21.46
C ILE A 25 -7.83 -12.53 -20.66
N ASP A 26 -8.21 -13.79 -20.48
CA ASP A 26 -9.13 -14.20 -19.44
C ASP A 26 -8.42 -14.18 -18.07
N TRP A 27 -8.41 -13.01 -17.43
CA TRP A 27 -7.75 -12.80 -16.16
C TRP A 27 -8.29 -13.71 -15.06
N VAL A 28 -9.59 -13.97 -15.05
CA VAL A 28 -10.25 -14.80 -14.04
C VAL A 28 -9.71 -16.22 -14.11
N ASP A 29 -9.68 -16.81 -15.31
CA ASP A 29 -9.17 -18.17 -15.50
C ASP A 29 -7.66 -18.27 -15.18
N ILE A 30 -6.87 -17.27 -15.56
CA ILE A 30 -5.44 -17.23 -15.22
C ILE A 30 -5.23 -17.14 -13.71
N MET A 31 -5.95 -16.27 -13.03
CA MET A 31 -5.81 -16.11 -11.58
C MET A 31 -6.21 -17.38 -10.84
N HIS A 32 -7.32 -18.02 -11.21
CA HIS A 32 -7.74 -19.30 -10.63
C HIS A 32 -6.71 -20.39 -10.82
N ARG A 33 -6.20 -20.57 -12.05
CA ARG A 33 -5.18 -21.58 -12.35
C ARG A 33 -3.88 -21.38 -11.60
N ASN A 34 -3.54 -20.15 -11.26
CA ASN A 34 -2.33 -19.81 -10.51
C ASN A 34 -2.58 -19.64 -8.99
N GLY A 35 -3.77 -19.96 -8.51
CA GLY A 35 -4.09 -19.94 -7.10
C GLY A 35 -4.14 -18.53 -6.48
N ILE A 36 -4.31 -17.50 -7.32
CA ILE A 36 -4.56 -16.12 -6.86
C ILE A 36 -5.96 -16.08 -6.26
N ASN A 37 -6.12 -15.42 -5.12
CA ASN A 37 -7.40 -15.32 -4.42
C ASN A 37 -7.77 -13.88 -4.04
N THR A 38 -6.93 -12.90 -4.34
CA THR A 38 -7.14 -11.50 -4.00
C THR A 38 -6.77 -10.62 -5.19
N VAL A 39 -7.66 -9.71 -5.53
CA VAL A 39 -7.45 -8.70 -6.56
C VAL A 39 -7.60 -7.34 -5.94
N SER A 40 -6.55 -6.56 -5.97
CA SER A 40 -6.55 -5.17 -5.56
C SER A 40 -6.42 -4.27 -6.77
N VAL A 41 -7.23 -3.23 -6.86
CA VAL A 41 -7.20 -2.30 -7.98
C VAL A 41 -6.79 -0.91 -7.55
N PHE A 42 -6.17 -0.17 -8.47
CA PHE A 42 -5.87 1.24 -8.32
C PHE A 42 -6.21 1.99 -9.62
N GLY A 43 -6.29 3.32 -9.54
CA GLY A 43 -6.61 4.17 -10.70
C GLY A 43 -7.97 4.84 -10.56
N HIS A 44 -8.34 5.64 -11.55
CA HIS A 44 -9.52 6.51 -11.49
C HIS A 44 -10.66 5.92 -12.32
N ASP A 45 -11.79 5.88 -11.80
CA ASP A 45 -13.14 5.76 -12.39
C ASP A 45 -14.11 4.88 -11.58
N TYR A 46 -14.14 5.13 -10.28
CA TYR A 46 -14.89 4.32 -9.30
C TYR A 46 -16.38 4.49 -9.33
N GLY A 47 -16.87 5.37 -10.17
CA GLY A 47 -18.30 5.66 -10.31
C GLY A 47 -18.94 5.06 -11.55
N SER A 48 -18.17 4.38 -12.41
CA SER A 48 -18.74 3.83 -13.63
C SER A 48 -19.50 2.53 -13.37
N PRO A 49 -20.59 2.29 -14.13
CA PRO A 49 -21.30 1.00 -14.08
C PRO A 49 -20.40 -0.19 -14.39
N GLU A 50 -19.47 -0.03 -15.33
CA GLU A 50 -18.52 -1.05 -15.75
C GLU A 50 -17.57 -1.46 -14.60
N TYR A 51 -17.15 -0.48 -13.80
CA TYR A 51 -16.35 -0.77 -12.60
C TYR A 51 -17.14 -1.58 -11.58
N ALA A 52 -18.38 -1.20 -11.31
CA ALA A 52 -19.24 -1.90 -10.35
C ALA A 52 -19.55 -3.34 -10.81
N GLU A 53 -19.78 -3.54 -12.10
CA GLU A 53 -20.01 -4.86 -12.70
C GLU A 53 -18.77 -5.75 -12.61
N MET A 54 -17.59 -5.22 -12.96
CA MET A 54 -16.33 -5.94 -12.85
C MET A 54 -16.04 -6.33 -11.40
N LYS A 55 -16.18 -5.40 -10.46
CA LYS A 55 -15.98 -5.67 -9.02
C LYS A 55 -16.89 -6.80 -8.56
N GLN A 56 -18.18 -6.73 -8.87
CA GLN A 56 -19.12 -7.76 -8.47
C GLN A 56 -18.78 -9.09 -9.13
N GLY A 57 -18.41 -9.09 -10.40
CA GLY A 57 -17.98 -10.30 -11.11
C GLY A 57 -16.80 -11.00 -10.46
N LEU A 58 -15.76 -10.24 -10.05
CA LEU A 58 -14.61 -10.81 -9.33
C LEU A 58 -15.01 -11.39 -7.95
N ILE A 59 -15.90 -10.71 -7.24
CA ILE A 59 -16.42 -11.21 -5.95
C ILE A 59 -17.23 -12.50 -6.15
N ASP A 60 -18.08 -12.56 -7.18
CA ASP A 60 -18.90 -13.74 -7.51
C ASP A 60 -18.03 -14.96 -7.90
N GLU A 61 -16.89 -14.71 -8.51
CA GLU A 61 -15.86 -15.73 -8.81
C GLU A 61 -15.03 -16.15 -7.58
N GLY A 62 -15.28 -15.55 -6.42
CA GLY A 62 -14.66 -15.93 -5.16
C GLY A 62 -13.36 -15.22 -4.81
N PHE A 63 -12.99 -14.15 -5.53
CA PHE A 63 -11.85 -13.32 -5.16
C PHE A 63 -12.21 -12.38 -4.02
N ALA A 64 -11.26 -12.16 -3.09
CA ALA A 64 -11.29 -10.96 -2.27
C ALA A 64 -10.98 -9.76 -3.17
N PHE A 65 -11.82 -8.72 -3.07
CA PHE A 65 -11.65 -7.49 -3.84
C PHE A 65 -11.21 -6.37 -2.91
N GLU A 66 -10.09 -5.75 -3.24
CA GLU A 66 -9.48 -4.66 -2.50
C GLU A 66 -9.28 -3.44 -3.39
N TYR A 67 -9.04 -2.32 -2.74
CA TYR A 67 -8.81 -1.05 -3.38
C TYR A 67 -7.64 -0.32 -2.72
N GLU A 68 -6.59 -0.03 -3.48
CA GLU A 68 -5.38 0.61 -2.98
C GLU A 68 -5.21 2.02 -3.55
N GLU A 69 -5.03 3.02 -2.69
CA GLU A 69 -4.97 4.41 -3.11
C GLU A 69 -4.09 5.27 -2.19
N HIS A 70 -3.34 6.18 -2.80
CA HIS A 70 -2.75 7.33 -2.10
C HIS A 70 -3.86 8.33 -1.77
N ALA A 71 -4.54 8.13 -0.63
CA ALA A 71 -5.85 8.73 -0.36
C ALA A 71 -5.81 10.13 0.26
N MET A 72 -4.64 10.70 0.54
CA MET A 72 -4.57 11.97 1.27
C MET A 72 -5.23 13.15 0.56
N SER A 73 -5.24 13.18 -0.77
CA SER A 73 -5.96 14.22 -1.52
C SER A 73 -7.49 14.07 -1.47
N TRP A 74 -7.99 12.87 -1.20
CA TRP A 74 -9.41 12.59 -0.98
C TRP A 74 -9.85 12.95 0.43
N LEU A 75 -9.02 12.59 1.42
CA LEU A 75 -9.33 12.76 2.83
C LEU A 75 -9.06 14.19 3.31
N LEU A 76 -8.09 14.88 2.71
CA LEU A 76 -7.80 16.29 2.95
C LEU A 76 -7.78 17.05 1.61
N PRO A 77 -8.94 17.51 1.11
CA PRO A 77 -9.04 18.22 -0.16
C PRO A 77 -8.16 19.47 -0.24
N ARG A 78 -7.48 19.65 -1.36
CA ARG A 78 -6.44 20.67 -1.53
C ARG A 78 -6.97 22.10 -1.62
N ASP A 79 -8.22 22.28 -2.02
CA ASP A 79 -8.91 23.57 -2.04
C ASP A 79 -9.08 24.20 -0.64
N LEU A 80 -9.07 23.38 0.41
CA LEU A 80 -9.09 23.87 1.79
C LEU A 80 -7.85 24.69 2.16
N PHE A 81 -6.76 24.57 1.42
CA PHE A 81 -5.52 25.28 1.73
C PHE A 81 -5.66 26.80 1.76
N ALA A 82 -6.51 27.37 0.89
CA ALA A 82 -6.71 28.80 0.80
C ALA A 82 -7.23 29.41 2.12
N GLU A 83 -8.06 28.66 2.84
CA GLU A 83 -8.70 29.11 4.09
C GLU A 83 -8.02 28.51 5.32
N HIS A 84 -7.44 27.31 5.18
CA HIS A 84 -6.87 26.52 6.27
C HIS A 84 -5.47 25.96 5.94
N PRO A 85 -4.47 26.82 5.71
CA PRO A 85 -3.12 26.37 5.41
C PRO A 85 -2.51 25.53 6.55
N GLU A 86 -2.96 25.72 7.80
CA GLU A 86 -2.48 24.98 8.97
C GLU A 86 -2.85 23.48 8.96
N TYR A 87 -3.83 23.05 8.16
CA TYR A 87 -4.17 21.63 8.00
C TYR A 87 -3.10 20.86 7.22
N PHE A 88 -2.32 21.57 6.42
CA PHE A 88 -1.35 21.00 5.50
C PHE A 88 0.05 21.00 6.12
N ARG A 89 0.92 20.16 5.57
CA ARG A 89 2.30 20.03 6.05
C ARG A 89 3.07 21.36 5.96
N MET A 90 4.04 21.51 6.82
CA MET A 90 5.04 22.57 6.75
C MET A 90 6.31 22.00 6.11
N ASP A 91 6.87 22.68 5.13
CA ASP A 91 8.13 22.30 4.51
C ASP A 91 9.33 22.60 5.44
N GLU A 92 10.54 22.24 5.01
CA GLU A 92 11.76 22.48 5.76
C GLU A 92 12.12 23.99 5.88
N ASN A 93 11.53 24.84 5.04
CA ASN A 93 11.74 26.28 5.05
C ASN A 93 10.70 27.01 5.94
N GLY A 94 9.79 26.29 6.58
CA GLY A 94 8.76 26.84 7.44
C GLY A 94 7.49 27.31 6.73
N ASN A 95 7.31 26.97 5.45
CA ASN A 95 6.13 27.34 4.67
C ASN A 95 5.09 26.21 4.73
N ARG A 96 3.81 26.57 4.84
CA ARG A 96 2.72 25.63 4.60
C ARG A 96 2.56 25.42 3.09
N VAL A 97 2.42 24.16 2.68
CA VAL A 97 2.38 23.75 1.28
C VAL A 97 1.27 22.75 1.02
N THR A 98 0.73 22.76 -0.21
CA THR A 98 -0.41 21.92 -0.59
C THR A 98 0.00 20.54 -1.11
N ASP A 99 1.27 20.34 -1.38
CA ASP A 99 1.79 19.06 -1.84
C ASP A 99 1.93 18.07 -0.68
N GLY A 100 1.88 16.78 -0.99
CA GLY A 100 2.12 15.75 -0.02
C GLY A 100 1.01 15.58 1.04
N ASN A 101 1.43 15.32 2.26
CA ASN A 101 0.53 14.98 3.36
C ASN A 101 0.04 16.20 4.15
N GLY A 102 -0.90 15.98 5.07
CA GLY A 102 -1.35 17.00 6.02
C GLY A 102 -0.36 17.23 7.16
N CYS A 103 -0.79 18.05 8.13
CA CYS A 103 -0.09 18.23 9.39
C CYS A 103 -0.70 17.30 10.45
N PRO A 104 0.01 16.26 10.91
CA PRO A 104 -0.54 15.29 11.86
C PRO A 104 -0.75 15.86 13.27
N SER A 105 -0.23 17.06 13.57
CA SER A 105 -0.46 17.74 14.84
C SER A 105 -1.59 18.79 14.79
N CYS A 106 -2.29 18.93 13.65
CA CYS A 106 -3.42 19.83 13.51
C CYS A 106 -4.73 19.08 13.77
N GLU A 107 -5.31 19.25 14.96
CA GLU A 107 -6.53 18.55 15.36
C GLU A 107 -7.72 18.80 14.43
N GLU A 108 -7.89 20.05 13.95
CA GLU A 108 -8.98 20.37 13.02
C GLU A 108 -8.77 19.72 11.66
N GLY A 109 -7.53 19.66 11.14
CA GLY A 109 -7.20 18.93 9.93
C GLY A 109 -7.47 17.42 10.06
N LEU A 110 -7.16 16.82 11.22
CA LEU A 110 -7.48 15.42 11.51
C LEU A 110 -8.98 15.16 11.55
N LYS A 111 -9.78 16.09 12.12
CA LYS A 111 -11.26 16.00 12.09
C LYS A 111 -11.81 16.04 10.67
N VAL A 112 -11.25 16.88 9.80
CA VAL A 112 -11.62 16.91 8.36
C VAL A 112 -11.33 15.58 7.71
N ILE A 113 -10.14 15.01 7.92
CA ILE A 113 -9.78 13.68 7.40
C ILE A 113 -10.81 12.64 7.85
N MET A 114 -11.10 12.55 9.14
CA MET A 114 -12.08 11.61 9.68
C MET A 114 -13.48 11.81 9.08
N SER A 115 -13.92 13.05 8.92
CA SER A 115 -15.25 13.36 8.37
C SER A 115 -15.40 12.97 6.90
N ASN A 116 -14.30 12.83 6.15
CA ASN A 116 -14.29 12.41 4.76
C ASN A 116 -14.18 10.88 4.57
N VAL A 117 -13.89 10.13 5.63
CA VAL A 117 -13.81 8.65 5.56
C VAL A 117 -15.11 8.01 5.04
N PRO A 118 -16.33 8.40 5.46
CA PRO A 118 -17.56 7.80 4.94
C PRO A 118 -17.71 7.93 3.42
N ALA A 119 -17.43 9.11 2.87
CA ALA A 119 -17.49 9.35 1.43
C ALA A 119 -16.40 8.57 0.66
N PHE A 120 -15.23 8.38 1.26
CA PHE A 120 -14.20 7.51 0.72
C PHE A 120 -14.65 6.05 0.69
N VAL A 121 -15.21 5.53 1.79
CA VAL A 121 -15.70 4.15 1.89
C VAL A 121 -16.81 3.87 0.91
N GLU A 122 -17.73 4.80 0.68
CA GLU A 122 -18.82 4.64 -0.29
C GLU A 122 -18.30 4.25 -1.69
N LYS A 123 -17.17 4.80 -2.09
CA LYS A 123 -16.53 4.56 -3.39
C LYS A 123 -15.55 3.38 -3.40
N HIS A 124 -14.91 3.12 -2.26
CA HIS A 124 -13.74 2.25 -2.18
C HIS A 124 -13.91 1.07 -1.19
N LYS A 125 -15.16 0.65 -0.97
CA LYS A 125 -15.44 -0.46 -0.03
C LYS A 125 -14.85 -1.77 -0.54
N PRO A 126 -13.92 -2.41 0.21
CA PRO A 126 -13.40 -3.73 -0.10
C PRO A 126 -14.44 -4.82 0.22
N SER A 127 -14.22 -6.04 -0.26
CA SER A 127 -15.05 -7.20 0.09
C SER A 127 -14.59 -7.92 1.36
N ASN A 128 -13.39 -7.63 1.85
CA ASN A 128 -12.72 -8.35 2.95
C ASN A 128 -12.34 -7.46 4.14
N HIS A 129 -12.94 -6.29 4.27
CA HIS A 129 -12.72 -5.33 5.36
C HIS A 129 -11.29 -4.74 5.43
N LYS A 130 -10.42 -4.97 4.44
CA LYS A 130 -9.08 -4.38 4.37
C LYS A 130 -9.09 -3.10 3.56
N TYR A 131 -8.73 -1.99 4.20
CA TYR A 131 -8.69 -0.66 3.62
C TYR A 131 -7.26 -0.19 3.44
N TYR A 132 -7.03 0.58 2.36
CA TYR A 132 -5.73 1.12 2.00
C TYR A 132 -5.90 2.62 1.71
N THR A 133 -5.39 3.45 2.61
CA THR A 133 -5.43 4.93 2.51
C THR A 133 -4.03 5.47 2.62
N TRP A 134 -3.17 5.03 1.70
CA TRP A 134 -1.76 5.35 1.76
C TRP A 134 -1.47 6.84 1.82
N LEU A 135 -0.36 7.20 2.46
CA LEU A 135 0.20 8.53 2.41
C LEU A 135 0.47 8.95 0.97
N TRP A 136 0.68 10.25 0.76
CA TRP A 136 1.07 10.77 -0.55
C TRP A 136 2.29 10.04 -1.10
N ASP A 137 2.27 9.71 -2.38
CA ASP A 137 3.39 9.04 -3.05
C ASP A 137 4.64 9.93 -3.02
N GLY A 138 5.75 9.38 -2.52
CA GLY A 138 6.97 10.13 -2.28
C GLY A 138 7.10 10.75 -0.88
N GLY A 139 6.04 10.73 -0.09
CA GLY A 139 6.10 10.77 1.38
C GLY A 139 6.65 12.02 2.06
N ASP A 140 6.44 13.22 1.50
CA ASP A 140 6.84 14.42 2.22
C ASP A 140 6.04 14.62 3.50
N ILE A 141 6.77 14.92 4.58
CA ILE A 141 6.24 15.04 5.95
C ILE A 141 6.14 16.49 6.41
N CYS A 142 5.49 16.71 7.56
CA CYS A 142 5.39 18.00 8.21
C CYS A 142 6.61 18.28 9.09
N HIS A 143 7.28 19.42 8.87
CA HIS A 143 8.44 19.89 9.62
C HIS A 143 8.09 20.95 10.70
N CYS A 144 6.83 21.16 11.03
CA CYS A 144 6.47 22.11 12.09
C CYS A 144 7.01 21.66 13.45
N GLU A 145 7.10 22.60 14.42
CA GLU A 145 7.68 22.38 15.74
C GLU A 145 7.10 21.15 16.48
N LYS A 146 5.81 20.85 16.28
CA LYS A 146 5.14 19.70 16.90
C LYS A 146 5.43 18.39 16.20
N CYS A 147 5.74 18.41 14.91
CA CYS A 147 5.90 17.22 14.08
C CYS A 147 7.36 16.81 13.83
N LYS A 148 8.30 17.74 13.95
CA LYS A 148 9.71 17.55 13.55
C LYS A 148 10.44 16.39 14.23
N ASN A 149 9.94 15.92 15.37
CA ASN A 149 10.54 14.81 16.12
C ASN A 149 9.92 13.43 15.76
N TYR A 150 8.90 13.41 14.93
CA TYR A 150 8.31 12.19 14.42
C TYR A 150 8.98 11.78 13.10
N ASN A 151 9.32 10.50 12.95
CA ASN A 151 9.76 10.00 11.65
C ASN A 151 8.56 9.89 10.68
N VAL A 152 8.83 9.52 9.42
CA VAL A 152 7.79 9.44 8.38
C VAL A 152 6.68 8.46 8.77
N ALA A 153 7.07 7.28 9.28
CA ALA A 153 6.13 6.24 9.71
C ALA A 153 5.29 6.69 10.92
N ASP A 154 5.89 7.40 11.89
CA ASP A 154 5.14 7.97 13.02
C ASP A 154 4.08 8.96 12.53
N GLN A 155 4.44 9.85 11.60
CA GLN A 155 3.49 10.83 11.07
C GLN A 155 2.37 10.17 10.28
N GLY A 156 2.69 9.14 9.49
CA GLY A 156 1.70 8.32 8.79
C GLY A 156 0.74 7.64 9.76
N LEU A 157 1.29 7.02 10.78
CA LEU A 157 0.51 6.28 11.77
C LEU A 157 -0.43 7.19 12.61
N ILE A 158 -0.07 8.47 12.80
CA ILE A 158 -1.00 9.42 13.43
C ILE A 158 -2.26 9.59 12.58
N PHE A 159 -2.14 9.75 11.25
CA PHE A 159 -3.30 9.81 10.36
C PHE A 159 -4.09 8.51 10.38
N GLU A 160 -3.41 7.37 10.23
CA GLU A 160 -4.01 6.04 10.19
C GLU A 160 -4.76 5.71 11.47
N ASN A 161 -4.25 6.10 12.65
CA ASN A 161 -4.92 5.95 13.94
C ASN A 161 -6.25 6.73 14.01
N HIS A 162 -6.37 7.86 13.32
CA HIS A 162 -7.63 8.61 13.24
C HIS A 162 -8.56 8.00 12.18
N ILE A 163 -8.01 7.58 11.04
CA ILE A 163 -8.77 6.98 9.95
C ILE A 163 -9.40 5.66 10.40
N ILE A 164 -8.65 4.77 11.08
CA ILE A 164 -9.20 3.48 11.53
C ILE A 164 -10.35 3.64 12.52
N LYS A 165 -10.32 4.67 13.38
CA LYS A 165 -11.43 4.98 14.27
C LYS A 165 -12.70 5.33 13.50
N ALA A 166 -12.59 6.19 12.50
CA ALA A 166 -13.72 6.54 11.64
C ALA A 166 -14.18 5.37 10.78
N LEU A 167 -13.27 4.52 10.29
CA LEU A 167 -13.60 3.31 9.56
C LEU A 167 -14.42 2.34 10.42
N LYS A 168 -14.03 2.11 11.67
CA LYS A 168 -14.72 1.18 12.59
C LYS A 168 -16.14 1.63 12.99
N GLU A 169 -16.46 2.89 12.85
CA GLU A 169 -17.84 3.39 13.00
C GLU A 169 -18.77 2.92 11.87
N ILE A 170 -18.20 2.62 10.69
CA ILE A 170 -18.94 2.22 9.48
C ILE A 170 -18.84 0.71 9.28
N ASP A 171 -17.66 0.17 9.52
CA ASP A 171 -17.28 -1.23 9.36
C ASP A 171 -16.52 -1.68 10.60
N PRO A 172 -17.19 -2.30 11.58
CA PRO A 172 -16.57 -2.73 12.83
C PRO A 172 -15.41 -3.73 12.66
N GLU A 173 -15.37 -4.46 11.54
CA GLU A 173 -14.31 -5.42 11.20
C GLU A 173 -13.17 -4.77 10.39
N ALA A 174 -13.23 -3.45 10.14
CA ALA A 174 -12.23 -2.74 9.34
C ALA A 174 -10.80 -2.98 9.83
N GLN A 175 -9.94 -3.26 8.89
CA GLN A 175 -8.48 -3.27 9.02
C GLN A 175 -7.91 -2.21 8.08
N LEU A 176 -6.83 -1.56 8.49
CA LEU A 176 -6.20 -0.48 7.73
C LEU A 176 -4.71 -0.74 7.54
N ALA A 177 -4.25 -0.65 6.30
CA ALA A 177 -2.84 -0.83 5.99
C ALA A 177 -1.99 0.36 6.46
N HIS A 178 -0.89 0.07 7.17
CA HIS A 178 0.25 0.96 7.32
C HIS A 178 1.28 0.61 6.26
N LEU A 179 1.42 1.46 5.25
CA LEU A 179 2.34 1.23 4.14
C LEU A 179 3.77 1.63 4.53
N ALA A 180 4.63 0.61 4.73
CA ALA A 180 6.07 0.78 4.89
C ALA A 180 6.75 0.80 3.52
N TYR A 181 6.86 1.98 2.92
CA TYR A 181 7.24 2.22 1.54
C TYR A 181 8.10 3.46 1.41
N HIS A 182 9.07 3.46 0.52
CA HIS A 182 9.94 4.61 0.30
C HIS A 182 10.56 5.09 1.63
N ASN A 183 10.43 6.36 1.97
CA ASN A 183 10.94 6.94 3.21
C ASN A 183 10.15 6.55 4.48
N SER A 184 8.96 5.94 4.36
CA SER A 184 8.22 5.35 5.48
C SER A 184 8.55 3.87 5.74
N THR A 185 9.49 3.27 4.99
CA THR A 185 9.91 1.87 5.21
C THR A 185 10.46 1.61 6.63
N PRO A 186 11.24 2.51 7.26
CA PRO A 186 11.64 2.35 8.66
C PRO A 186 10.42 2.34 9.59
N ALA A 187 10.46 1.48 10.62
CA ALA A 187 9.38 1.35 11.58
C ALA A 187 9.07 2.67 12.32
N PRO A 188 7.82 2.87 12.76
CA PRO A 188 7.48 3.98 13.65
C PRO A 188 8.27 3.86 14.96
N SER A 189 8.75 5.00 15.45
CA SER A 189 9.66 5.04 16.60
C SER A 189 8.96 5.36 17.92
N VAL A 190 7.88 6.13 17.87
CA VAL A 190 7.17 6.68 19.05
C VAL A 190 5.69 6.32 19.03
N VAL A 191 5.05 6.47 17.88
CA VAL A 191 3.61 6.25 17.74
C VAL A 191 3.30 4.75 17.67
N LYS A 192 2.23 4.33 18.35
CA LYS A 192 1.76 2.94 18.32
C LYS A 192 0.52 2.83 17.45
N PRO A 193 0.36 1.72 16.72
CA PRO A 193 -0.84 1.47 15.94
C PRO A 193 -2.05 1.21 16.85
N GLU A 194 -3.19 1.77 16.47
CA GLU A 194 -4.50 1.36 17.00
C GLU A 194 -4.84 -0.05 16.50
N GLU A 195 -5.72 -0.72 17.24
CA GLU A 195 -6.19 -2.06 16.87
C GLU A 195 -6.85 -2.07 15.49
N GLY A 196 -6.43 -2.99 14.64
CA GLY A 196 -6.89 -3.13 13.25
C GLY A 196 -5.94 -2.54 12.24
N ILE A 197 -4.89 -1.83 12.64
CA ILE A 197 -3.84 -1.40 11.71
C ILE A 197 -2.85 -2.55 11.52
N PHE A 198 -2.60 -2.92 10.26
CA PHE A 198 -1.67 -3.97 9.88
C PHE A 198 -0.51 -3.42 9.03
N LEU A 199 0.64 -4.08 9.11
CA LEU A 199 1.80 -3.76 8.28
C LEU A 199 1.54 -4.14 6.82
N GLU A 200 1.81 -3.23 5.90
CA GLU A 200 2.02 -3.53 4.48
C GLU A 200 3.44 -3.12 4.10
N PHE A 201 4.32 -4.10 3.98
CA PHE A 201 5.73 -3.89 3.70
C PHE A 201 5.98 -3.92 2.20
N ALA A 202 6.49 -2.81 1.63
CA ALA A 202 6.67 -2.63 0.20
C ALA A 202 8.12 -2.21 -0.14
N PRO A 203 9.05 -3.15 -0.38
CA PRO A 203 10.47 -2.86 -0.61
C PRO A 203 10.75 -2.39 -2.04
N PHE A 204 10.17 -1.28 -2.45
CA PHE A 204 10.13 -0.76 -3.81
C PHE A 204 11.50 -0.53 -4.45
N PHE A 205 12.46 0.03 -3.71
CA PHE A 205 13.78 0.37 -4.25
C PHE A 205 14.82 -0.73 -4.10
N ARG A 206 14.42 -1.95 -3.77
CA ARG A 206 15.31 -3.10 -3.76
C ARG A 206 15.84 -3.42 -5.17
N ARG A 207 16.86 -4.24 -5.25
CA ARG A 207 17.35 -4.79 -6.51
C ARG A 207 16.52 -6.01 -6.91
N TRP A 208 15.79 -5.93 -8.04
CA TRP A 208 14.78 -6.95 -8.40
C TRP A 208 15.35 -8.22 -9.03
N ASP A 209 16.58 -8.17 -9.57
CA ASP A 209 17.26 -9.33 -10.17
C ASP A 209 18.07 -10.13 -9.16
N LYS A 210 17.91 -9.84 -7.88
CA LYS A 210 18.52 -10.52 -6.76
C LYS A 210 17.50 -10.77 -5.65
N PRO A 211 17.54 -11.93 -4.97
CA PRO A 211 16.64 -12.22 -3.86
C PRO A 211 16.98 -11.37 -2.64
N LEU A 212 15.99 -11.19 -1.75
CA LEU A 212 16.21 -10.48 -0.49
C LEU A 212 17.22 -11.19 0.43
N SER A 213 17.38 -12.50 0.28
CA SER A 213 18.39 -13.26 1.00
C SER A 213 19.83 -12.88 0.65
N ASP A 214 20.08 -12.28 -0.52
CA ASP A 214 21.36 -11.66 -0.89
C ASP A 214 21.48 -10.28 -0.20
N LYS A 215 21.87 -10.29 1.07
CA LYS A 215 21.86 -9.12 1.96
C LYS A 215 22.75 -7.97 1.50
N GLU A 216 23.79 -8.26 0.70
CA GLU A 216 24.72 -7.25 0.18
C GLU A 216 24.20 -6.58 -1.11
N ALA A 217 23.17 -7.13 -1.71
CA ALA A 217 22.63 -6.58 -2.95
C ALA A 217 22.06 -5.16 -2.72
N ILE A 218 22.48 -4.23 -3.57
CA ILE A 218 22.02 -2.84 -3.58
C ILE A 218 21.63 -2.51 -5.01
N ARG A 219 20.50 -1.84 -5.20
CA ARG A 219 20.10 -1.30 -6.50
C ARG A 219 20.94 -0.07 -6.83
N ASP A 220 21.39 0.04 -8.07
CA ASP A 220 22.16 1.17 -8.55
C ASP A 220 21.44 2.50 -8.26
N GLY A 221 22.15 3.45 -7.65
CA GLY A 221 21.62 4.76 -7.26
C GLY A 221 20.77 4.75 -5.99
N GLN A 222 20.67 3.61 -5.29
CA GLN A 222 19.97 3.49 -4.00
C GLN A 222 20.98 3.31 -2.85
N PHE A 223 20.51 3.57 -1.61
CA PHE A 223 21.37 3.54 -0.42
C PHE A 223 21.17 2.27 0.42
N TRP A 224 20.00 1.60 0.30
CA TRP A 224 19.62 0.50 1.16
C TRP A 224 19.94 -0.83 0.52
N SER A 225 20.72 -1.65 1.22
CA SER A 225 20.94 -3.05 0.86
C SER A 225 19.71 -3.89 1.19
N HIS A 226 19.64 -5.09 0.60
CA HIS A 226 18.60 -6.06 0.96
C HIS A 226 18.66 -6.43 2.45
N GLY A 227 19.85 -6.52 3.03
CA GLY A 227 20.01 -6.73 4.46
C GLY A 227 19.38 -5.62 5.30
N TYR A 228 19.46 -4.38 4.84
CA TYR A 228 18.82 -3.27 5.52
C TYR A 228 17.28 -3.30 5.35
N TYR A 229 16.77 -3.69 4.18
CA TYR A 229 15.32 -3.94 4.03
C TYR A 229 14.81 -5.02 4.98
N LEU A 230 15.55 -6.12 5.13
CA LEU A 230 15.18 -7.17 6.09
C LEU A 230 15.22 -6.67 7.53
N GLN A 231 16.20 -5.84 7.89
CA GLN A 231 16.25 -5.20 9.21
C GLN A 231 15.02 -4.29 9.44
N MET A 232 14.62 -3.48 8.44
CA MET A 232 13.43 -2.65 8.55
C MET A 232 12.15 -3.51 8.67
N LEU A 233 12.07 -4.63 7.96
CA LEU A 233 10.96 -5.58 8.12
C LEU A 233 10.92 -6.13 9.56
N GLU A 234 12.04 -6.58 10.09
CA GLU A 234 12.15 -7.07 11.46
C GLU A 234 11.73 -6.01 12.49
N ASP A 235 12.14 -4.75 12.28
CA ASP A 235 11.79 -3.66 13.18
C ASP A 235 10.29 -3.33 13.10
N ASN A 236 9.68 -3.37 11.93
CA ASN A 236 8.23 -3.22 11.76
C ASN A 236 7.47 -4.37 12.44
N LEU A 237 7.93 -5.62 12.32
CA LEU A 237 7.29 -6.78 12.96
C LEU A 237 7.39 -6.78 14.51
N LYS A 238 8.19 -5.91 15.11
CA LYS A 238 8.16 -5.63 16.56
C LYS A 238 7.02 -4.69 16.95
N VAL A 239 6.46 -3.96 15.99
CA VAL A 239 5.40 -2.97 16.21
C VAL A 239 4.05 -3.50 15.76
N PHE A 240 4.00 -4.20 14.63
CA PHE A 240 2.79 -4.75 14.01
C PHE A 240 2.72 -6.27 14.18
N PRO A 241 1.52 -6.86 14.39
CA PRO A 241 1.35 -8.32 14.46
C PRO A 241 1.75 -9.00 13.15
N VAL A 242 2.53 -10.06 13.24
CA VAL A 242 2.95 -10.83 12.06
C VAL A 242 1.78 -11.57 11.39
N GLU A 243 0.77 -11.93 12.15
CA GLU A 243 -0.41 -12.65 11.69
C GLU A 243 -1.22 -11.88 10.66
N THR A 244 -1.18 -10.56 10.73
CA THR A 244 -1.87 -9.66 9.79
C THR A 244 -0.91 -8.95 8.83
N ALA A 245 0.40 -9.10 9.03
CA ALA A 245 1.39 -8.45 8.19
C ALA A 245 1.31 -8.93 6.74
N GLN A 246 1.31 -7.99 5.83
CA GLN A 246 1.26 -8.21 4.39
C GLN A 246 2.52 -7.66 3.73
N VAL A 247 2.93 -8.30 2.65
CA VAL A 247 3.98 -7.80 1.76
C VAL A 247 3.36 -7.40 0.44
N LEU A 248 3.72 -6.22 -0.05
CA LEU A 248 3.44 -5.76 -1.39
C LEU A 248 4.75 -5.76 -2.19
N GLU A 249 4.88 -6.70 -3.11
CA GLU A 249 6.05 -6.85 -3.96
C GLU A 249 5.84 -6.29 -5.38
N TYR A 250 6.91 -6.32 -6.16
CA TYR A 250 6.96 -5.71 -7.49
C TYR A 250 7.50 -6.69 -8.55
N TRP A 251 7.37 -8.01 -8.32
CA TRP A 251 7.91 -9.04 -9.23
C TRP A 251 7.33 -8.97 -10.65
N LEU A 252 6.08 -8.53 -10.76
CA LEU A 252 5.35 -8.42 -12.01
C LEU A 252 5.19 -6.96 -12.48
N ASP A 253 5.86 -6.02 -11.83
CA ASP A 253 5.85 -4.61 -12.22
C ASP A 253 6.89 -4.33 -13.31
N ILE A 254 6.44 -4.37 -14.54
CA ILE A 254 7.27 -4.15 -15.71
C ILE A 254 7.61 -2.66 -15.89
N SER A 255 6.79 -1.76 -15.35
CA SER A 255 6.99 -0.31 -15.48
C SER A 255 8.33 0.13 -14.90
N LEU A 256 8.68 -0.39 -13.72
CA LEU A 256 9.96 -0.14 -13.06
C LEU A 256 11.17 -0.61 -13.88
N GLN A 257 11.05 -1.78 -14.50
CA GLN A 257 12.14 -2.41 -15.25
C GLN A 257 12.40 -1.72 -16.59
N SER A 258 11.39 -1.03 -17.14
CA SER A 258 11.50 -0.30 -18.39
C SER A 258 11.81 1.18 -18.23
N GLY A 259 11.90 1.68 -17.00
CA GLY A 259 12.03 3.10 -16.71
C GLY A 259 10.83 3.90 -17.21
N TRP A 260 9.61 3.36 -17.05
CA TRP A 260 8.34 3.99 -17.43
C TRP A 260 8.18 4.28 -18.92
N LYS A 261 8.89 3.52 -19.78
CA LYS A 261 8.84 3.69 -21.24
C LYS A 261 7.90 2.68 -21.88
N PHE A 262 7.05 3.14 -22.79
CA PHE A 262 6.11 2.33 -23.56
C PHE A 262 6.46 2.29 -25.06
N PRO A 263 6.10 1.22 -25.78
CA PRO A 263 5.69 -0.10 -25.26
C PRO A 263 6.84 -0.84 -24.60
N GLN A 264 6.53 -1.71 -23.67
CA GLN A 264 7.51 -2.55 -23.00
C GLN A 264 8.13 -3.53 -23.99
N LYS A 265 9.44 -3.49 -24.13
CA LYS A 265 10.16 -4.35 -25.10
C LYS A 265 10.44 -5.74 -24.58
N LYS A 266 10.48 -5.94 -23.27
CA LYS A 266 10.83 -7.20 -22.64
C LYS A 266 10.22 -7.31 -21.25
N ILE A 267 9.44 -8.36 -21.05
CA ILE A 267 8.99 -8.77 -19.73
C ILE A 267 10.16 -9.53 -19.08
N ARG A 268 10.53 -9.11 -17.88
CA ARG A 268 11.55 -9.77 -17.06
C ARG A 268 10.88 -10.33 -15.83
N PHE A 269 10.84 -11.65 -15.74
CA PHE A 269 10.45 -12.34 -14.51
C PHE A 269 11.63 -13.20 -14.05
N TYR A 270 12.03 -13.02 -12.79
CA TYR A 270 13.15 -13.72 -12.19
C TYR A 270 12.59 -14.80 -11.27
N GLU A 271 12.30 -15.98 -11.81
CA GLU A 271 11.65 -17.08 -11.09
C GLU A 271 12.41 -17.49 -9.82
N ASP A 272 13.74 -17.63 -9.91
CA ASP A 272 14.57 -17.99 -8.75
C ASP A 272 14.50 -16.96 -7.65
N VAL A 273 14.47 -15.67 -8.01
CA VAL A 273 14.32 -14.55 -7.05
C VAL A 273 12.94 -14.62 -6.38
N TYR A 274 11.89 -14.78 -7.17
CA TYR A 274 10.53 -14.91 -6.69
C TYR A 274 10.40 -16.07 -5.67
N LEU A 275 10.91 -17.25 -6.01
CA LEU A 275 10.83 -18.42 -5.14
C LEU A 275 11.67 -18.27 -3.85
N ASP A 276 12.80 -17.60 -3.91
CA ASP A 276 13.63 -17.32 -2.73
C ASP A 276 12.98 -16.26 -1.83
N ASP A 277 12.44 -15.20 -2.40
CA ASP A 277 11.72 -14.17 -1.66
C ASP A 277 10.50 -14.74 -0.93
N LEU A 278 9.71 -15.62 -1.57
CA LEU A 278 8.61 -16.31 -0.90
C LEU A 278 9.08 -17.11 0.32
N LYS A 279 10.20 -17.84 0.21
CA LYS A 279 10.79 -18.56 1.33
C LYS A 279 11.26 -17.61 2.43
N THR A 280 11.86 -16.50 2.05
CA THR A 280 12.31 -15.46 2.97
C THR A 280 11.14 -14.91 3.78
N TYR A 281 10.05 -14.47 3.12
CA TYR A 281 8.86 -13.96 3.80
C TYR A 281 8.19 -15.04 4.68
N ALA A 282 8.10 -16.27 4.18
CA ALA A 282 7.59 -17.39 4.97
C ALA A 282 8.40 -17.63 6.24
N SER A 283 9.72 -17.43 6.19
CA SER A 283 10.60 -17.59 7.36
C SER A 283 10.33 -16.57 8.46
N TYR A 284 9.79 -15.41 8.13
CA TYR A 284 9.31 -14.40 9.07
C TYR A 284 7.88 -14.68 9.60
N GLY A 285 7.21 -15.70 9.08
CA GLY A 285 5.83 -16.04 9.47
C GLY A 285 4.76 -15.27 8.70
N ILE A 286 5.12 -14.51 7.68
CA ILE A 286 4.18 -13.73 6.87
C ILE A 286 3.30 -14.67 6.04
N LYS A 287 1.99 -14.43 6.07
CA LYS A 287 0.95 -15.22 5.40
C LYS A 287 0.25 -14.48 4.26
N HIS A 288 0.48 -13.19 4.10
CA HIS A 288 -0.24 -12.35 3.16
C HIS A 288 0.75 -11.70 2.19
N ILE A 289 0.60 -12.01 0.90
CA ILE A 289 1.47 -11.48 -0.16
C ILE A 289 0.62 -11.00 -1.32
N THR A 290 0.92 -9.80 -1.78
CA THR A 290 0.45 -9.22 -3.03
C THR A 290 1.64 -8.77 -3.87
N THR A 291 1.43 -8.58 -5.16
CA THR A 291 2.44 -8.00 -6.04
C THR A 291 1.79 -7.10 -7.08
N TYR A 292 2.41 -5.98 -7.36
CA TYR A 292 2.04 -5.21 -8.54
C TYR A 292 2.18 -6.06 -9.79
N ALA A 293 1.15 -6.01 -10.64
CA ALA A 293 1.05 -6.65 -11.93
C ALA A 293 0.68 -5.60 -12.97
N CYS A 294 1.58 -4.63 -13.18
CA CYS A 294 1.34 -3.45 -14.01
C CYS A 294 2.09 -3.55 -15.34
N TRP A 295 1.37 -3.16 -16.43
CA TRP A 295 1.87 -2.97 -17.80
C TRP A 295 2.26 -4.23 -18.55
#